data_58f24058182635eca87d5c928ea78f3f
#
_entry.id   58f24058182635eca87d5c928ea78f3f
#
_cell.length_a   1.000
_cell.length_b   1.000
_cell.length_c   1.000
_cell.angle_alpha   90.00
_cell.angle_beta   90.00
_cell.angle_gamma   90.00
#
_symmetry.space_group_name_H-M   'P 1'
#
loop_
_entity.id
_entity.type
_entity.pdbx_description
1 polymer ?
#
loop_
_entity_poly.entity_id
_entity_poly.type
_entity_poly.pdbx_seq_one_letter_code
_entity_poly.pdbx_strand_id
1 'polypeptide(L)'
;MNYKTLVIAPHCDDEVLGCGGILNNRKNDKTFVYYLGVDIFHVVTKTDRLAEVENVSKFLNFDYRIGNNSVNLYRREMIINEITDIINEIQPEEIFIPNSASNQDHKEVYDASIIALRPHDKNHYINNVFVYEVDQYLTWMPNNFEPNYFEPIDISAKITAYELHKSQNRKMRPVELMKSFSYIRGISSNTDYAESFMILRMVKKL
;
A
#
# COMPACT_ATOMS: atom_id res chain seq x y z
N MET A 1 21.09 3.88 -0.95
CA MET A 1 20.34 5.03 -0.38
C MET A 1 19.39 4.47 0.62
N ASN A 2 19.43 4.88 1.88
CA ASN A 2 18.51 4.30 2.88
C ASN A 2 17.16 5.00 2.78
N TYR A 3 16.13 4.27 2.42
CA TYR A 3 14.75 4.72 2.51
C TYR A 3 14.20 4.39 3.91
N LYS A 4 13.34 5.27 4.42
CA LYS A 4 12.69 5.02 5.72
C LYS A 4 11.51 4.08 5.56
N THR A 5 10.68 4.32 4.57
CA THR A 5 9.41 3.63 4.35
C THR A 5 9.39 2.94 3.00
N LEU A 6 8.95 1.67 2.97
CA LEU A 6 8.61 0.92 1.76
C LEU A 6 7.13 0.53 1.80
N VAL A 7 6.41 0.82 0.72
CA VAL A 7 5.04 0.33 0.51
C VAL A 7 5.05 -0.69 -0.63
N ILE A 8 4.51 -1.88 -0.38
CA ILE A 8 4.28 -2.91 -1.41
C ILE A 8 2.84 -2.79 -1.88
N ALA A 9 2.64 -2.45 -3.14
CA ALA A 9 1.32 -2.26 -3.73
C ALA A 9 1.06 -3.32 -4.81
N PRO A 10 0.04 -4.16 -4.68
CA PRO A 10 -0.37 -5.08 -5.73
C PRO A 10 -0.67 -4.38 -7.05
N HIS A 11 -1.44 -3.31 -7.01
CA HIS A 11 -1.85 -2.51 -8.17
C HIS A 11 -1.56 -1.03 -7.97
N CYS A 12 -1.69 -0.25 -9.05
CA CYS A 12 -1.45 1.19 -9.04
C CYS A 12 -2.71 1.97 -8.57
N ASP A 13 -3.04 1.92 -7.33
CA ASP A 13 -4.02 2.69 -6.54
C ASP A 13 -4.03 2.20 -5.07
N ASP A 14 -3.52 1.00 -4.81
CA ASP A 14 -3.52 0.40 -3.48
C ASP A 14 -2.67 1.21 -2.49
N GLU A 15 -1.60 1.86 -2.97
CA GLU A 15 -0.76 2.73 -2.14
C GLU A 15 -1.53 3.92 -1.59
N VAL A 16 -2.44 4.48 -2.39
CA VAL A 16 -3.28 5.61 -1.94
C VAL A 16 -4.44 5.11 -1.09
N LEU A 17 -5.10 4.03 -1.51
CA LEU A 17 -6.24 3.47 -0.79
C LEU A 17 -5.86 3.05 0.63
N GLY A 18 -4.72 2.36 0.79
CA GLY A 18 -4.25 1.86 2.07
C GLY A 18 -3.34 2.80 2.85
N CYS A 19 -2.53 3.61 2.15
CA CYS A 19 -1.40 4.33 2.72
C CYS A 19 -1.30 5.80 2.28
N GLY A 20 -2.28 6.36 1.56
CA GLY A 20 -2.19 7.71 1.01
C GLY A 20 -2.00 8.81 2.05
N GLY A 21 -2.62 8.65 3.21
CA GLY A 21 -2.47 9.56 4.34
C GLY A 21 -1.09 9.47 4.96
N ILE A 22 -0.58 8.26 5.25
CA ILE A 22 0.76 8.11 5.80
C ILE A 22 1.85 8.50 4.80
N LEU A 23 1.68 8.27 3.51
CA LEU A 23 2.59 8.75 2.49
C LEU A 23 2.69 10.28 2.52
N ASN A 24 1.56 10.99 2.68
CA ASN A 24 1.56 12.43 2.88
C ASN A 24 2.26 12.85 4.20
N ASN A 25 2.01 12.13 5.30
CA ASN A 25 2.67 12.39 6.57
C ASN A 25 4.20 12.23 6.48
N ARG A 26 4.67 11.33 5.61
CA ARG A 26 6.09 10.99 5.39
C ARG A 26 6.71 11.65 4.17
N LYS A 27 6.05 12.62 3.54
CA LYS A 27 6.54 13.26 2.30
C LYS A 27 7.90 13.98 2.43
N ASN A 28 8.35 14.25 3.65
CA ASN A 28 9.68 14.80 3.92
C ASN A 28 10.72 13.71 4.24
N ASP A 29 10.29 12.46 4.35
CA ASP A 29 11.15 11.30 4.52
C ASP A 29 11.41 10.65 3.16
N LYS A 30 12.45 9.82 3.04
CA LYS A 30 12.64 9.01 1.84
C LYS A 30 11.68 7.83 1.87
N THR A 31 10.69 7.87 1.00
CA THR A 31 9.67 6.83 0.85
C THR A 31 9.74 6.19 -0.53
N PHE A 32 9.57 4.89 -0.59
CA PHE A 32 9.56 4.11 -1.81
C PHE A 32 8.27 3.29 -1.92
N VAL A 33 7.67 3.27 -3.11
CA VAL A 33 6.52 2.41 -3.43
C VAL A 33 6.92 1.40 -4.50
N TYR A 34 6.72 0.13 -4.22
CA TYR A 34 6.91 -0.94 -5.19
C TYR A 34 5.57 -1.50 -5.64
N TYR A 35 5.23 -1.25 -6.90
CA TYR A 35 4.05 -1.80 -7.53
C TYR A 35 4.40 -3.14 -8.18
N LEU A 36 3.64 -4.21 -7.91
CA LEU A 36 3.90 -5.52 -8.51
C LEU A 36 3.55 -5.55 -9.99
N GLY A 37 2.53 -4.81 -10.41
CA GLY A 37 2.11 -4.74 -11.81
C GLY A 37 1.23 -3.52 -12.10
N VAL A 38 0.97 -3.30 -13.40
CA VAL A 38 0.10 -2.23 -13.89
C VAL A 38 -1.21 -2.83 -14.37
N ASP A 39 -2.30 -2.43 -13.73
CA ASP A 39 -3.65 -2.73 -14.17
C ASP A 39 -4.01 -1.87 -15.39
N ILE A 40 -4.35 -2.53 -16.50
CA ILE A 40 -4.79 -1.90 -17.75
C ILE A 40 -6.25 -2.25 -18.09
N PHE A 41 -6.99 -2.85 -17.15
CA PHE A 41 -8.40 -3.16 -17.35
C PHE A 41 -9.26 -1.89 -17.26
N HIS A 42 -10.38 -1.88 -17.99
CA HIS A 42 -11.41 -0.85 -17.94
C HIS A 42 -11.10 0.51 -18.60
N VAL A 43 -10.66 0.53 -19.87
CA VAL A 43 -10.78 1.75 -20.74
C VAL A 43 -9.57 2.68 -20.72
N VAL A 44 -8.54 2.44 -19.96
CA VAL A 44 -7.33 3.28 -19.98
C VAL A 44 -6.15 2.52 -20.62
N THR A 45 -5.26 3.27 -21.24
CA THR A 45 -4.02 2.71 -21.74
C THR A 45 -3.00 2.54 -20.62
N LYS A 46 -2.01 1.66 -20.85
CA LYS A 46 -0.87 1.55 -19.91
C LYS A 46 -0.17 2.90 -19.71
N THR A 47 -0.08 3.72 -20.76
CA THR A 47 0.52 5.05 -20.70
C THR A 47 -0.25 5.98 -19.76
N ASP A 48 -1.58 5.95 -19.80
CA ASP A 48 -2.41 6.77 -18.91
C ASP A 48 -2.22 6.34 -17.45
N ARG A 49 -2.17 5.03 -17.18
CA ARG A 49 -1.92 4.51 -15.82
C ARG A 49 -0.55 4.93 -15.28
N LEU A 50 0.49 4.85 -16.11
CA LEU A 50 1.83 5.31 -15.72
C LEU A 50 1.88 6.81 -15.44
N ALA A 51 1.14 7.62 -16.22
CA ALA A 51 1.02 9.05 -15.95
C ALA A 51 0.26 9.35 -14.64
N GLU A 52 -0.75 8.55 -14.29
CA GLU A 52 -1.43 8.66 -13.00
C GLU A 52 -0.47 8.37 -11.84
N VAL A 53 0.29 7.28 -11.90
CA VAL A 53 1.31 6.94 -10.90
C VAL A 53 2.34 8.04 -10.74
N GLU A 54 2.85 8.57 -11.85
CA GLU A 54 3.83 9.68 -11.85
C GLU A 54 3.27 10.94 -11.18
N ASN A 55 2.00 11.28 -11.42
CA ASN A 55 1.35 12.43 -10.80
C ASN A 55 1.18 12.24 -9.28
N VAL A 56 0.77 11.04 -8.86
CA VAL A 56 0.63 10.71 -7.44
C VAL A 56 1.99 10.73 -6.74
N SER A 57 3.02 10.14 -7.35
CA SER A 57 4.37 10.10 -6.78
C SER A 57 4.92 11.51 -6.57
N LYS A 58 4.73 12.41 -7.53
CA LYS A 58 5.12 13.84 -7.39
C LYS A 58 4.34 14.56 -6.30
N PHE A 59 3.04 14.29 -6.19
CA PHE A 59 2.18 14.94 -5.19
C PHE A 59 2.52 14.51 -3.77
N LEU A 60 2.73 13.20 -3.55
CA LEU A 60 3.07 12.62 -2.24
C LEU A 60 4.58 12.54 -1.97
N ASN A 61 5.42 12.90 -2.95
CA ASN A 61 6.88 12.92 -2.89
C ASN A 61 7.50 11.57 -2.49
N PHE A 62 7.23 10.53 -3.27
CA PHE A 62 7.86 9.23 -3.12
C PHE A 62 8.53 8.76 -4.41
N ASP A 63 9.59 7.97 -4.28
CA ASP A 63 10.19 7.24 -5.41
C ASP A 63 9.44 5.92 -5.63
N TYR A 64 9.45 5.40 -6.86
CA TYR A 64 8.75 4.16 -7.14
C TYR A 64 9.43 3.29 -8.20
N ARG A 65 9.05 2.02 -8.21
CA ARG A 65 9.34 1.07 -9.29
C ARG A 65 8.10 0.22 -9.56
N ILE A 66 7.95 -0.19 -10.81
CA ILE A 66 6.85 -1.05 -11.24
C ILE A 66 7.45 -2.35 -11.76
N GLY A 67 7.00 -3.47 -11.22
CA GLY A 67 7.30 -4.82 -11.68
C GLY A 67 6.59 -5.15 -12.99
N ASN A 68 6.94 -6.28 -13.55
CA ASN A 68 6.42 -6.75 -14.84
C ASN A 68 5.38 -7.88 -14.69
N ASN A 69 4.74 -7.99 -13.53
CA ASN A 69 3.75 -9.03 -13.31
C ASN A 69 2.45 -8.71 -14.05
N SER A 70 1.83 -9.75 -14.59
CA SER A 70 0.49 -9.64 -15.22
C SER A 70 -0.58 -9.65 -14.14
N VAL A 71 -1.33 -8.59 -14.02
CA VAL A 71 -2.44 -8.46 -13.08
C VAL A 71 -3.45 -9.62 -13.26
N ASN A 72 -3.98 -10.13 -12.16
CA ASN A 72 -4.79 -11.35 -12.02
C ASN A 72 -4.06 -12.67 -12.29
N LEU A 73 -2.75 -12.64 -12.51
CA LEU A 73 -1.93 -13.82 -12.79
C LEU A 73 -0.64 -13.85 -11.94
N TYR A 74 -0.63 -13.23 -10.79
CA TYR A 74 0.56 -13.21 -9.92
C TYR A 74 0.91 -14.61 -9.45
N ARG A 75 2.20 -14.92 -9.50
CA ARG A 75 2.76 -16.19 -9.03
C ARG A 75 3.59 -15.94 -7.79
N ARG A 76 3.17 -16.51 -6.68
CA ARG A 76 3.81 -16.32 -5.38
C ARG A 76 5.31 -16.57 -5.43
N GLU A 77 5.74 -17.64 -6.09
CA GLU A 77 7.16 -18.03 -6.16
C GLU A 77 8.03 -16.95 -6.84
N MET A 78 7.46 -16.26 -7.83
CA MET A 78 8.17 -15.17 -8.54
C MET A 78 8.22 -13.91 -7.69
N ILE A 79 7.07 -13.50 -7.14
CA ILE A 79 6.99 -12.25 -6.39
C ILE A 79 7.68 -12.32 -5.00
N ILE A 80 7.89 -13.50 -4.42
CA ILE A 80 8.74 -13.66 -3.21
C ILE A 80 10.15 -13.12 -3.48
N ASN A 81 10.75 -13.50 -4.60
CA ASN A 81 12.09 -13.06 -4.97
C ASN A 81 12.11 -11.55 -5.24
N GLU A 82 11.13 -11.03 -6.01
CA GLU A 82 11.03 -9.59 -6.30
C GLU A 82 10.91 -8.75 -5.01
N ILE A 83 10.05 -9.17 -4.07
CA ILE A 83 9.88 -8.48 -2.78
C ILE A 83 11.16 -8.59 -1.94
N THR A 84 11.80 -9.76 -1.93
CA THR A 84 13.07 -9.95 -1.22
C THR A 84 14.17 -9.04 -1.79
N ASP A 85 14.28 -8.98 -3.10
CA ASP A 85 15.29 -8.16 -3.79
C ASP A 85 15.07 -6.67 -3.52
N ILE A 86 13.81 -6.17 -3.61
CA ILE A 86 13.52 -4.77 -3.33
C ILE A 86 13.78 -4.42 -1.85
N ILE A 87 13.45 -5.30 -0.91
CA ILE A 87 13.76 -5.13 0.51
C ILE A 87 15.26 -4.99 0.73
N ASN A 88 16.06 -5.87 0.13
CA ASN A 88 17.52 -5.85 0.26
C ASN A 88 18.17 -4.65 -0.41
N GLU A 89 17.62 -4.17 -1.52
CA GLU A 89 18.08 -2.97 -2.21
C GLU A 89 17.75 -1.69 -1.45
N ILE A 90 16.49 -1.54 -1.04
CA ILE A 90 15.96 -0.33 -0.39
C ILE A 90 16.38 -0.24 1.07
N GLN A 91 16.48 -1.35 1.78
CA GLN A 91 16.81 -1.45 3.20
C GLN A 91 15.96 -0.54 4.09
N PRO A 92 14.62 -0.63 4.04
CA PRO A 92 13.74 0.26 4.75
C PRO A 92 13.73 -0.01 6.27
N GLU A 93 13.37 1.00 7.06
CA GLU A 93 13.14 0.85 8.51
C GLU A 93 11.76 0.29 8.82
N GLU A 94 10.78 0.65 7.99
CA GLU A 94 9.38 0.19 8.08
C GLU A 94 8.85 -0.23 6.71
N ILE A 95 7.94 -1.20 6.71
CA ILE A 95 7.27 -1.67 5.50
C ILE A 95 5.77 -1.80 5.73
N PHE A 96 5.02 -1.41 4.70
CA PHE A 96 3.57 -1.57 4.62
C PHE A 96 3.24 -2.55 3.50
N ILE A 97 2.53 -3.63 3.85
CA ILE A 97 2.10 -4.67 2.91
C ILE A 97 0.58 -4.73 2.86
N PRO A 98 -0.03 -5.16 1.74
CA PRO A 98 -1.49 -5.24 1.64
C PRO A 98 -2.07 -6.30 2.57
N ASN A 99 -3.32 -6.11 3.01
CA ASN A 99 -4.07 -7.17 3.66
C ASN A 99 -4.36 -8.32 2.68
N SER A 100 -4.41 -9.55 3.22
CA SER A 100 -4.91 -10.71 2.48
C SER A 100 -6.41 -10.58 2.26
N ALA A 101 -6.78 -9.96 1.15
CA ALA A 101 -8.15 -9.68 0.79
C ALA A 101 -8.73 -10.75 -0.16
N SER A 102 -9.96 -10.56 -0.62
CA SER A 102 -10.62 -11.47 -1.56
C SER A 102 -10.07 -11.43 -2.97
N ASN A 103 -9.32 -10.39 -3.33
CA ASN A 103 -8.62 -10.31 -4.60
C ASN A 103 -7.42 -11.28 -4.60
N GLN A 104 -7.33 -12.12 -5.64
CA GLN A 104 -6.26 -13.13 -5.73
C GLN A 104 -4.87 -12.53 -5.71
N ASP A 105 -4.65 -11.39 -6.39
CA ASP A 105 -3.34 -10.73 -6.43
C ASP A 105 -2.95 -10.21 -5.03
N HIS A 106 -3.89 -9.60 -4.29
CA HIS A 106 -3.64 -9.15 -2.92
C HIS A 106 -3.25 -10.30 -2.01
N LYS A 107 -3.93 -11.45 -2.17
CA LYS A 107 -3.60 -12.66 -1.40
C LYS A 107 -2.20 -13.17 -1.72
N GLU A 108 -1.85 -13.25 -3.01
CA GLU A 108 -0.52 -13.72 -3.42
C GLU A 108 0.59 -12.74 -2.94
N VAL A 109 0.34 -11.42 -3.00
CA VAL A 109 1.29 -10.41 -2.53
C VAL A 109 1.43 -10.45 -1.00
N TYR A 110 0.33 -10.59 -0.26
CA TYR A 110 0.38 -10.75 1.19
C TYR A 110 1.21 -11.97 1.59
N ASP A 111 0.87 -13.15 1.06
CA ASP A 111 1.54 -14.41 1.38
C ASP A 111 3.03 -14.36 1.00
N ALA A 112 3.37 -13.79 -0.15
CA ALA A 112 4.76 -13.60 -0.58
C ALA A 112 5.52 -12.64 0.33
N SER A 113 4.88 -11.55 0.74
CA SER A 113 5.47 -10.56 1.66
C SER A 113 5.78 -11.19 3.02
N ILE A 114 4.86 -11.99 3.58
CA ILE A 114 5.08 -12.72 4.84
C ILE A 114 6.31 -13.64 4.74
N ILE A 115 6.49 -14.30 3.59
CA ILE A 115 7.66 -15.18 3.37
C ILE A 115 8.95 -14.35 3.26
N ALA A 116 8.94 -13.25 2.47
CA ALA A 116 10.10 -12.39 2.28
C ALA A 116 10.55 -11.68 3.58
N LEU A 117 9.61 -11.40 4.48
CA LEU A 117 9.85 -10.70 5.76
C LEU A 117 10.29 -11.61 6.91
N ARG A 118 10.44 -12.92 6.67
CA ARG A 118 10.96 -13.83 7.70
C ARG A 118 12.39 -13.45 8.08
N PRO A 119 12.74 -13.49 9.36
CA PRO A 119 14.14 -13.34 9.78
C PRO A 119 15.04 -14.34 9.04
N HIS A 120 16.05 -13.86 8.34
CA HIS A 120 17.00 -14.68 7.62
C HIS A 120 18.35 -13.97 7.55
N ASP A 121 19.44 -14.71 7.73
CA ASP A 121 20.79 -14.15 7.85
C ASP A 121 21.29 -13.37 6.62
N LYS A 122 20.67 -13.62 5.45
CA LYS A 122 21.05 -12.99 4.18
C LYS A 122 20.16 -11.81 3.80
N ASN A 123 19.09 -11.56 4.53
CA ASN A 123 18.11 -10.53 4.17
C ASN A 123 18.16 -9.35 5.14
N HIS A 124 17.90 -8.17 4.63
CA HIS A 124 17.71 -6.99 5.46
C HIS A 124 16.54 -7.21 6.43
N TYR A 125 16.81 -7.01 7.73
CA TYR A 125 15.80 -7.17 8.77
C TYR A 125 15.04 -5.86 8.99
N ILE A 126 13.74 -5.89 8.77
CA ILE A 126 12.87 -4.73 8.95
C ILE A 126 12.26 -4.78 10.34
N ASN A 127 12.46 -3.71 11.13
CA ASN A 127 11.97 -3.63 12.51
C ASN A 127 10.45 -3.46 12.60
N ASN A 128 9.85 -2.68 11.69
CA ASN A 128 8.45 -2.32 11.74
C ASN A 128 7.73 -2.85 10.50
N VAL A 129 6.78 -3.76 10.70
CA VAL A 129 5.99 -4.39 9.62
C VAL A 129 4.52 -4.17 9.89
N PHE A 130 3.86 -3.50 8.96
CA PHE A 130 2.45 -3.14 9.02
C PHE A 130 1.67 -3.76 7.85
N VAL A 131 0.44 -4.17 8.11
CA VAL A 131 -0.52 -4.57 7.08
C VAL A 131 -1.54 -3.45 6.93
N TYR A 132 -1.72 -2.94 5.72
CA TYR A 132 -2.70 -1.89 5.44
C TYR A 132 -4.03 -2.45 4.91
N GLU A 133 -5.09 -1.70 5.12
CA GLU A 133 -6.44 -2.07 4.72
C GLU A 133 -6.65 -1.78 3.23
N VAL A 134 -7.07 -2.80 2.49
CA VAL A 134 -7.51 -2.72 1.09
C VAL A 134 -8.91 -3.31 0.95
N ASP A 135 -9.51 -3.20 -0.24
CA ASP A 135 -10.84 -3.74 -0.54
C ASP A 135 -11.97 -3.22 0.38
N GLN A 136 -11.84 -1.97 0.83
CA GLN A 136 -12.83 -1.29 1.68
C GLN A 136 -14.24 -1.30 1.07
N TYR A 137 -14.37 -1.47 -0.23
CA TYR A 137 -15.65 -1.58 -0.94
C TYR A 137 -16.32 -2.96 -0.83
N LEU A 138 -15.62 -3.98 -0.35
CA LEU A 138 -16.13 -5.34 -0.20
C LEU A 138 -16.66 -5.61 1.22
N THR A 139 -17.46 -4.69 1.74
CA THR A 139 -17.99 -4.75 3.12
C THR A 139 -18.89 -5.96 3.41
N TRP A 140 -19.40 -6.63 2.37
CA TRP A 140 -20.25 -7.82 2.47
C TRP A 140 -19.47 -9.12 2.61
N MET A 141 -18.15 -9.10 2.37
CA MET A 141 -17.31 -10.28 2.50
C MET A 141 -16.71 -10.40 3.91
N PRO A 142 -16.48 -11.62 4.40
CA PRO A 142 -15.71 -11.80 5.62
C PRO A 142 -14.34 -11.14 5.47
N ASN A 143 -14.02 -10.24 6.39
CA ASN A 143 -12.75 -9.55 6.42
C ASN A 143 -12.04 -9.89 7.73
N ASN A 144 -10.83 -10.44 7.62
CA ASN A 144 -9.98 -10.76 8.77
C ASN A 144 -9.04 -9.60 9.14
N PHE A 145 -9.36 -8.38 8.71
CA PHE A 145 -8.57 -7.20 9.05
C PHE A 145 -9.00 -6.68 10.42
N GLU A 146 -8.15 -6.88 11.41
CA GLU A 146 -8.33 -6.44 12.80
C GLU A 146 -7.27 -5.40 13.15
N PRO A 147 -7.51 -4.11 12.83
CA PRO A 147 -6.51 -3.07 13.03
C PRO A 147 -6.24 -2.84 14.52
N ASN A 148 -4.96 -2.68 14.85
CA ASN A 148 -4.46 -2.39 16.19
C ASN A 148 -3.50 -1.19 16.24
N TYR A 149 -3.29 -0.54 15.09
CA TYR A 149 -2.53 0.71 14.96
C TYR A 149 -3.29 1.67 14.06
N PHE A 150 -3.37 2.92 14.48
CA PHE A 150 -4.09 3.99 13.78
C PHE A 150 -3.19 5.20 13.65
N GLU A 151 -3.15 5.79 12.47
CA GLU A 151 -2.39 7.01 12.22
C GLU A 151 -3.31 8.12 11.71
N PRO A 152 -3.40 9.27 12.43
CA PRO A 152 -4.16 10.43 11.97
C PRO A 152 -3.64 10.94 10.63
N ILE A 153 -4.54 11.33 9.73
CA ILE A 153 -4.19 11.74 8.37
C ILE A 153 -4.85 13.06 7.97
N ASP A 154 -4.22 13.75 7.02
CA ASP A 154 -4.88 14.79 6.23
C ASP A 154 -5.74 14.14 5.15
N ILE A 155 -7.05 14.11 5.38
CA ILE A 155 -8.00 13.53 4.44
C ILE A 155 -8.05 14.27 3.10
N SER A 156 -7.78 15.57 3.09
CA SER A 156 -7.79 16.37 1.86
C SER A 156 -6.63 15.98 0.96
N ALA A 157 -5.45 15.73 1.52
CA ALA A 157 -4.30 15.22 0.78
C ALA A 157 -4.58 13.81 0.23
N LYS A 158 -5.15 12.91 1.02
CA LYS A 158 -5.52 11.56 0.58
C LYS A 158 -6.53 11.59 -0.57
N ILE A 159 -7.57 12.42 -0.47
CA ILE A 159 -8.57 12.61 -1.52
C ILE A 159 -7.91 13.11 -2.80
N THR A 160 -7.07 14.16 -2.71
CA THR A 160 -6.36 14.70 -3.87
C THR A 160 -5.48 13.63 -4.54
N ALA A 161 -4.75 12.85 -3.77
CA ALA A 161 -3.94 11.75 -4.29
C ALA A 161 -4.79 10.71 -5.03
N TYR A 162 -5.95 10.33 -4.47
CA TYR A 162 -6.84 9.36 -5.10
C TYR A 162 -7.48 9.91 -6.39
N GLU A 163 -7.83 11.19 -6.43
CA GLU A 163 -8.37 11.85 -7.64
C GLU A 163 -7.35 11.93 -8.78
N LEU A 164 -6.04 11.86 -8.49
CA LEU A 164 -5.00 11.73 -9.51
C LEU A 164 -5.01 10.35 -10.19
N HIS A 165 -5.51 9.30 -9.53
CA HIS A 165 -5.83 8.00 -10.13
C HIS A 165 -7.19 8.02 -10.82
N LYS A 166 -7.35 8.90 -11.82
CA LYS A 166 -8.64 9.19 -12.49
C LYS A 166 -9.36 7.94 -12.98
N SER A 167 -8.61 6.96 -13.49
CA SER A 167 -9.15 5.71 -14.02
C SER A 167 -9.73 4.80 -12.91
N GLN A 168 -9.36 5.03 -11.64
CA GLN A 168 -9.77 4.23 -10.50
C GLN A 168 -10.92 4.84 -9.69
N ASN A 169 -11.19 6.12 -9.88
CA ASN A 169 -12.38 6.77 -9.31
C ASN A 169 -13.62 6.33 -10.10
N ARG A 170 -14.30 5.30 -9.61
CA ARG A 170 -15.40 4.60 -10.28
C ARG A 170 -16.63 4.55 -9.38
N LYS A 171 -17.80 4.26 -9.98
CA LYS A 171 -19.07 4.16 -9.24
C LYS A 171 -19.01 3.27 -7.99
N MET A 172 -18.25 2.18 -8.05
CA MET A 172 -18.09 1.24 -6.92
C MET A 172 -16.93 1.58 -5.98
N ARG A 173 -16.12 2.58 -6.34
CA ARG A 173 -14.99 3.10 -5.56
C ARG A 173 -14.97 4.63 -5.59
N PRO A 174 -16.05 5.30 -5.15
CA PRO A 174 -16.09 6.76 -5.12
C PRO A 174 -15.21 7.30 -3.99
N VAL A 175 -14.79 8.55 -4.13
CA VAL A 175 -14.01 9.28 -3.09
C VAL A 175 -14.71 9.24 -1.73
N GLU A 176 -16.03 9.36 -1.71
CA GLU A 176 -16.85 9.35 -0.50
C GLU A 176 -16.72 8.06 0.30
N LEU A 177 -16.53 6.92 -0.39
CA LEU A 177 -16.32 5.64 0.29
C LEU A 177 -15.00 5.65 1.06
N MET A 178 -13.90 6.04 0.41
CA MET A 178 -12.58 6.16 1.04
C MET A 178 -12.60 7.14 2.22
N LYS A 179 -13.25 8.29 2.05
CA LYS A 179 -13.44 9.29 3.11
C LYS A 179 -14.21 8.71 4.29
N SER A 180 -15.28 7.94 4.04
CA SER A 180 -16.11 7.32 5.09
C SER A 180 -15.32 6.30 5.89
N PHE A 181 -14.51 5.46 5.25
CA PHE A 181 -13.62 4.52 5.96
C PHE A 181 -12.60 5.25 6.83
N SER A 182 -11.93 6.26 6.28
CA SER A 182 -10.98 7.08 7.06
C SER A 182 -11.65 7.76 8.25
N TYR A 183 -12.90 8.20 8.13
CA TYR A 183 -13.68 8.75 9.23
C TYR A 183 -14.00 7.71 10.31
N ILE A 184 -14.45 6.50 9.92
CA ILE A 184 -14.71 5.39 10.85
C ILE A 184 -13.43 5.03 11.63
N ARG A 185 -12.26 5.00 10.96
CA ARG A 185 -10.98 4.74 11.60
C ARG A 185 -10.55 5.89 12.51
N GLY A 186 -10.89 7.13 12.12
CA GLY A 186 -10.71 8.32 12.97
C GLY A 186 -11.48 8.22 14.28
N ILE A 187 -12.78 7.88 14.23
CA ILE A 187 -13.60 7.65 15.43
C ILE A 187 -12.97 6.58 16.32
N SER A 188 -12.50 5.48 15.75
CA SER A 188 -11.86 4.39 16.50
C SER A 188 -10.58 4.80 17.22
N SER A 189 -9.93 5.88 16.80
CA SER A 189 -8.67 6.40 17.34
C SER A 189 -8.78 7.77 18.01
N ASN A 190 -10.02 8.30 18.18
CA ASN A 190 -10.29 9.62 18.73
C ASN A 190 -9.63 10.77 17.94
N THR A 191 -9.69 10.67 16.61
CA THR A 191 -9.23 11.69 15.64
C THR A 191 -10.29 11.92 14.58
N ASP A 192 -10.18 12.99 13.78
CA ASP A 192 -11.15 13.27 12.72
C ASP A 192 -11.09 12.22 11.61
N TYR A 193 -9.88 11.90 11.13
CA TYR A 193 -9.63 10.90 10.11
C TYR A 193 -8.35 10.14 10.41
N ALA A 194 -8.35 8.83 10.17
CA ALA A 194 -7.17 7.98 10.31
C ALA A 194 -7.08 6.92 9.22
N GLU A 195 -5.88 6.45 8.97
CA GLU A 195 -5.62 5.15 8.37
C GLU A 195 -5.36 4.12 9.46
N SER A 196 -5.68 2.87 9.18
CA SER A 196 -5.55 1.79 10.14
C SER A 196 -4.72 0.64 9.62
N PHE A 197 -3.98 0.00 10.52
CA PHE A 197 -3.02 -1.04 10.20
C PHE A 197 -3.06 -2.17 11.23
N MET A 198 -2.67 -3.37 10.81
CA MET A 198 -2.28 -4.43 11.73
C MET A 198 -0.76 -4.42 11.90
N ILE A 199 -0.28 -4.36 13.12
CA ILE A 199 1.15 -4.54 13.43
C ILE A 199 1.46 -6.03 13.42
N LEU A 200 2.33 -6.47 12.50
CA LEU A 200 2.90 -7.81 12.50
C LEU A 200 4.20 -7.88 13.29
N ARG A 201 4.97 -6.80 13.26
CA ARG A 201 6.22 -6.66 13.98
C ARG A 201 6.46 -5.21 14.33
N MET A 202 6.88 -4.95 15.54
CA MET A 202 7.39 -3.64 15.96
C MET A 202 8.51 -3.86 16.96
N VAL A 203 9.72 -3.45 16.61
CA VAL A 203 10.91 -3.59 17.44
C VAL A 203 11.43 -2.21 17.80
N LYS A 204 11.38 -1.87 19.09
CA LYS A 204 11.98 -0.64 19.61
C LYS A 204 13.49 -0.82 19.68
N LYS A 205 14.24 0.02 18.96
CA LYS A 205 15.69 0.11 19.15
C LYS A 205 15.97 0.71 20.53
N LEU A 206 16.91 0.12 21.26
CA LEU A 206 17.41 0.63 22.55
C LEU A 206 18.29 1.86 22.32
#